data_0aa2f7e61715ea2ea9c0001b11fe0608
#
_entry.id   0aa2f7e61715ea2ea9c0001b11fe0608
#
_cell.length_a   1.000
_cell.length_b   1.000
_cell.length_c   1.000
_cell.angle_alpha   90.00
_cell.angle_beta   90.00
_cell.angle_gamma   90.00
#
_symmetry.space_group_name_H-M   'P 1'
#
loop_
_entity.id
_entity.type
_entity.pdbx_description
1 polymer ?
#
loop_
_entity_poly.entity_id
_entity_poly.type
_entity_poly.pdbx_seq_one_letter_code
_entity_poly.pdbx_strand_id
1 'polypeptide(L)'
;DEDKVHQARVNYRAVLSMLDTYLGKLLDFLDAHDMWKDTMVIVNTDHGYMPGEHGYFGKNYMPMYDEIVHTPFFLWEPRTVKAGTRCDTLCQTIDIAPTLLDFFGITPPGTMQGKSMLPVVTSGEKIHDYILFGYFGKHVNITDGRYVYMRSGRMKSEGHLNNYTLLPLHMFEMFSLKELKEADRTLSDAFSFTKGAPVMKIPATPESSPQNTCYMYDDHLKYGDLLFDLQTDPREENPIQDPAVESRMVEAMSRLLHSSEAPPEL
;
A
#
# COMPACT_ATOMS: atom_id res chain seq x y z
N ASP A 1 3.27 -0.65 28.58
CA ASP A 1 3.66 0.47 29.48
C ASP A 1 3.08 1.76 28.91
N GLU A 2 2.00 2.25 29.53
CA GLU A 2 1.23 3.43 29.10
C GLU A 2 2.08 4.70 29.04
N ASP A 3 3.02 4.86 29.95
CA ASP A 3 3.92 6.03 29.98
C ASP A 3 4.81 6.10 28.75
N LYS A 4 5.30 4.97 28.27
CA LYS A 4 6.11 4.90 27.04
C LYS A 4 5.27 5.20 25.80
N VAL A 5 4.04 4.69 25.73
CA VAL A 5 3.09 5.00 24.64
C VAL A 5 2.78 6.49 24.66
N HIS A 6 2.48 7.07 25.82
CA HIS A 6 2.25 8.51 25.95
C HIS A 6 3.44 9.33 25.47
N GLN A 7 4.66 9.00 25.93
CA GLN A 7 5.87 9.71 25.54
C GLN A 7 6.14 9.62 24.03
N ALA A 8 5.91 8.46 23.44
CA ALA A 8 6.06 8.28 22.00
C ALA A 8 5.05 9.11 21.20
N ARG A 9 3.79 9.17 21.65
CA ARG A 9 2.78 10.04 21.04
C ARG A 9 3.13 11.53 21.14
N VAL A 10 3.72 11.95 22.28
CA VAL A 10 4.23 13.33 22.43
C VAL A 10 5.35 13.61 21.44
N ASN A 11 6.31 12.71 21.33
CA ASN A 11 7.43 12.86 20.39
C ASN A 11 6.94 12.88 18.93
N TYR A 12 5.99 12.02 18.57
CA TYR A 12 5.39 11.99 17.22
C TYR A 12 4.70 13.32 16.89
N ARG A 13 3.92 13.87 17.82
CA ARG A 13 3.28 15.18 17.65
C ARG A 13 4.28 16.31 17.49
N ALA A 14 5.40 16.26 18.21
CA ALA A 14 6.47 17.26 18.07
C ALA A 14 7.09 17.23 16.67
N VAL A 15 7.32 16.03 16.11
CA VAL A 15 7.81 15.87 14.73
C VAL A 15 6.77 16.39 13.72
N LEU A 16 5.48 16.10 13.92
CA LEU A 16 4.42 16.64 13.06
C LEU A 16 4.38 18.16 13.09
N SER A 17 4.51 18.79 14.26
CA SER A 17 4.56 20.26 14.38
C SER A 17 5.77 20.86 13.65
N MET A 18 6.90 20.16 13.67
CA MET A 18 8.07 20.56 12.90
C MET A 18 7.81 20.48 11.38
N LEU A 19 7.23 19.36 10.91
CA LEU A 19 6.88 19.17 9.51
C LEU A 19 5.87 20.22 9.03
N ASP A 20 4.83 20.50 9.82
CA ASP A 20 3.84 21.54 9.55
C ASP A 20 4.49 22.92 9.37
N THR A 21 5.43 23.26 10.23
CA THR A 21 6.20 24.50 10.11
C THR A 21 7.00 24.60 8.80
N TYR A 22 7.62 23.50 8.36
CA TYR A 22 8.36 23.49 7.09
C TYR A 22 7.45 23.45 5.87
N LEU A 23 6.33 22.75 5.95
CA LEU A 23 5.30 22.80 4.91
C LEU A 23 4.75 24.22 4.78
N GLY A 24 4.46 24.90 5.89
CA GLY A 24 4.04 26.32 5.87
C GLY A 24 5.03 27.20 5.10
N LYS A 25 6.33 27.08 5.35
CA LYS A 25 7.35 27.84 4.61
C LYS A 25 7.35 27.57 3.10
N LEU A 26 7.06 26.31 2.70
CA LEU A 26 6.93 25.96 1.28
C LEU A 26 5.69 26.63 0.68
N LEU A 27 4.57 26.60 1.38
CA LEU A 27 3.32 27.22 0.92
C LEU A 27 3.49 28.75 0.83
N ASP A 28 4.12 29.40 1.82
CA ASP A 28 4.46 30.84 1.80
C ASP A 28 5.35 31.20 0.59
N PHE A 29 6.27 30.31 0.22
CA PHE A 29 7.09 30.49 -0.97
C PHE A 29 6.26 30.45 -2.25
N LEU A 30 5.31 29.53 -2.38
CA LEU A 30 4.41 29.45 -3.52
C LEU A 30 3.53 30.71 -3.62
N ASP A 31 3.04 31.21 -2.48
CA ASP A 31 2.29 32.47 -2.41
C ASP A 31 3.12 33.66 -2.86
N ALA A 32 4.33 33.81 -2.33
CA ALA A 32 5.21 34.94 -2.62
C ALA A 32 5.65 35.02 -4.10
N HIS A 33 5.63 33.87 -4.80
CA HIS A 33 6.09 33.78 -6.19
C HIS A 33 4.93 33.54 -7.20
N ASP A 34 3.68 33.63 -6.76
CA ASP A 34 2.48 33.44 -7.60
C ASP A 34 2.50 32.10 -8.38
N MET A 35 2.95 31.01 -7.70
CA MET A 35 3.16 29.71 -8.35
C MET A 35 1.92 28.83 -8.38
N TRP A 36 0.86 29.13 -7.63
CA TRP A 36 -0.35 28.34 -7.58
C TRP A 36 -1.06 28.16 -8.92
N LYS A 37 -0.82 29.05 -9.86
CA LYS A 37 -1.49 29.06 -11.17
C LYS A 37 -0.97 28.00 -12.14
N ASP A 38 0.24 27.47 -11.92
CA ASP A 38 0.92 26.56 -12.85
C ASP A 38 1.67 25.41 -12.16
N THR A 39 1.58 25.32 -10.84
CA THR A 39 2.27 24.32 -10.04
C THR A 39 1.24 23.36 -9.41
N MET A 40 1.37 22.07 -9.68
CA MET A 40 0.69 21.03 -8.92
C MET A 40 1.43 20.81 -7.60
N VAL A 41 0.68 20.68 -6.50
CA VAL A 41 1.25 20.35 -5.19
C VAL A 41 0.59 19.09 -4.66
N ILE A 42 1.40 18.10 -4.28
CA ILE A 42 0.95 16.87 -3.64
C ILE A 42 1.63 16.79 -2.27
N VAL A 43 0.84 16.63 -1.22
CA VAL A 43 1.32 16.35 0.13
C VAL A 43 0.78 15.00 0.56
N ASN A 44 1.68 14.06 0.79
CA ASN A 44 1.34 12.70 1.21
C ASN A 44 2.44 12.09 2.09
N THR A 45 2.20 10.90 2.60
CA THR A 45 3.22 10.05 3.23
C THR A 45 3.18 8.66 2.60
N ASP A 46 4.27 7.90 2.76
CA ASP A 46 4.42 6.55 2.22
C ASP A 46 3.55 5.52 2.96
N HIS A 47 3.42 5.65 4.29
CA HIS A 47 2.60 4.81 5.17
C HIS A 47 2.36 5.54 6.49
N GLY A 48 1.41 5.04 7.27
CA GLY A 48 1.17 5.48 8.63
C GLY A 48 2.10 4.84 9.67
N TYR A 49 1.76 5.03 10.92
CA TYR A 49 2.47 4.52 12.07
C TYR A 49 1.52 4.36 13.25
N MET A 50 1.62 3.26 13.97
CA MET A 50 0.78 2.98 15.14
C MET A 50 1.57 3.25 16.43
N PRO A 51 1.33 4.36 17.14
CA PRO A 51 1.90 4.62 18.44
C PRO A 51 1.01 4.09 19.58
N GLY A 52 0.62 2.79 19.51
CA GLY A 52 -0.09 2.08 20.57
C GLY A 52 -1.51 1.63 20.22
N GLU A 53 -2.04 1.96 19.04
CA GLU A 53 -3.33 1.47 18.54
C GLU A 53 -3.26 -0.05 18.39
N HIS A 54 -4.37 -0.75 18.64
CA HIS A 54 -4.48 -2.22 18.63
C HIS A 54 -3.41 -2.95 19.46
N GLY A 55 -2.76 -2.24 20.41
CA GLY A 55 -1.64 -2.77 21.20
C GLY A 55 -0.31 -2.86 20.45
N TYR A 56 -0.21 -2.28 19.26
CA TYR A 56 1.00 -2.30 18.43
C TYR A 56 1.79 -1.01 18.52
N PHE A 57 3.08 -1.12 18.25
CA PHE A 57 4.00 0.00 18.18
C PHE A 57 4.91 -0.12 16.98
N GLY A 58 4.64 0.66 15.91
CA GLY A 58 5.40 0.57 14.67
C GLY A 58 4.53 0.48 13.41
N LYS A 59 5.05 -0.22 12.36
CA LYS A 59 4.41 -0.25 11.05
C LYS A 59 4.59 -1.56 10.26
N ASN A 60 5.38 -2.52 10.74
CA ASN A 60 5.92 -3.59 9.88
C ASN A 60 5.40 -5.00 10.19
N TYR A 61 4.71 -5.24 11.29
CA TYR A 61 4.42 -6.60 11.77
C TYR A 61 2.96 -6.85 12.14
N MET A 62 2.17 -5.80 12.30
CA MET A 62 0.73 -5.87 12.58
C MET A 62 -0.07 -6.11 11.29
N PRO A 63 -1.36 -6.49 11.37
CA PRO A 63 -2.30 -6.33 10.27
C PRO A 63 -2.29 -4.89 9.74
N MET A 64 -2.59 -4.70 8.47
CA MET A 64 -2.54 -3.36 7.86
C MET A 64 -3.83 -2.58 8.15
N TYR A 65 -4.00 -2.20 9.41
CA TYR A 65 -5.10 -1.36 9.86
C TYR A 65 -5.10 0.03 9.22
N ASP A 66 -6.23 0.71 9.31
CA ASP A 66 -6.46 2.03 8.71
C ASP A 66 -5.36 3.05 9.06
N GLU A 67 -4.82 3.01 10.30
CA GLU A 67 -3.72 3.88 10.75
C GLU A 67 -2.42 3.70 9.96
N ILE A 68 -2.24 2.56 9.30
CA ILE A 68 -1.06 2.27 8.47
C ILE A 68 -1.30 2.64 7.00
N VAL A 69 -2.50 2.39 6.48
CA VAL A 69 -2.76 2.40 5.04
C VAL A 69 -3.57 3.60 4.56
N HIS A 70 -4.43 4.16 5.40
CA HIS A 70 -5.22 5.33 5.07
C HIS A 70 -4.42 6.62 5.33
N THR A 71 -3.44 6.84 4.49
CA THR A 71 -2.49 7.93 4.63
C THR A 71 -3.10 9.27 4.22
N PRO A 72 -2.69 10.39 4.87
CA PRO A 72 -3.06 11.73 4.41
C PRO A 72 -2.64 11.96 2.97
N PHE A 73 -3.57 12.46 2.17
CA PHE A 73 -3.32 12.82 0.78
C PHE A 73 -4.01 14.13 0.43
N PHE A 74 -3.22 15.12 0.03
CA PHE A 74 -3.70 16.43 -0.40
C PHE A 74 -3.17 16.72 -1.80
N LEU A 75 -4.06 17.11 -2.70
CA LEU A 75 -3.72 17.43 -4.08
C LEU A 75 -4.26 18.82 -4.42
N TRP A 76 -3.35 19.72 -4.78
CA TRP A 76 -3.68 20.95 -5.48
C TRP A 76 -3.39 20.78 -6.97
N GLU A 77 -4.38 21.04 -7.79
CA GLU A 77 -4.29 21.02 -9.25
C GLU A 77 -4.75 22.40 -9.77
N PRO A 78 -3.86 23.19 -10.39
CA PRO A 78 -4.13 24.60 -10.69
C PRO A 78 -5.26 24.83 -11.71
N ARG A 79 -5.60 23.81 -12.50
CA ARG A 79 -6.68 23.91 -13.53
C ARG A 79 -8.06 23.60 -12.97
N THR A 80 -8.15 23.17 -11.71
CA THR A 80 -9.42 22.86 -11.07
C THR A 80 -9.93 24.02 -10.24
N VAL A 81 -11.27 24.14 -10.14
CA VAL A 81 -11.94 25.16 -9.31
C VAL A 81 -12.43 24.60 -7.98
N LYS A 82 -12.01 23.40 -7.60
CA LYS A 82 -12.54 22.67 -6.44
C LYS A 82 -11.65 22.76 -5.18
N ALA A 83 -10.93 23.87 -5.02
CA ALA A 83 -10.12 24.08 -3.81
C ALA A 83 -10.96 23.96 -2.53
N GLY A 84 -10.35 23.40 -1.47
CA GLY A 84 -10.98 23.25 -0.15
C GLY A 84 -12.05 22.16 -0.07
N THR A 85 -12.15 21.28 -1.07
CA THR A 85 -13.10 20.16 -1.06
C THR A 85 -12.47 18.89 -0.50
N ARG A 86 -13.31 17.96 -0.03
CA ARG A 86 -12.93 16.58 0.30
C ARG A 86 -13.50 15.63 -0.73
N CYS A 87 -12.78 14.54 -0.98
CA CYS A 87 -13.18 13.51 -1.91
C CYS A 87 -12.98 12.13 -1.25
N ASP A 88 -14.02 11.31 -1.28
CA ASP A 88 -14.02 9.96 -0.69
C ASP A 88 -13.74 8.87 -1.74
N THR A 89 -13.29 9.26 -2.93
CA THR A 89 -12.93 8.31 -4.00
C THR A 89 -11.63 7.59 -3.64
N LEU A 90 -11.65 6.27 -3.80
CA LEU A 90 -10.47 5.44 -3.58
C LEU A 90 -9.32 5.82 -4.53
N CYS A 91 -8.14 6.05 -3.97
CA CYS A 91 -6.90 6.30 -4.66
C CYS A 91 -5.76 5.50 -4.00
N GLN A 92 -4.71 5.26 -4.76
CA GLN A 92 -3.52 4.53 -4.29
C GLN A 92 -2.25 5.33 -4.59
N THR A 93 -1.17 5.05 -3.89
CA THR A 93 0.13 5.69 -4.16
C THR A 93 0.65 5.42 -5.57
N ILE A 94 0.29 4.29 -6.18
CA ILE A 94 0.62 3.98 -7.58
C ILE A 94 -0.06 4.92 -8.58
N ASP A 95 -1.11 5.63 -8.18
CA ASP A 95 -1.85 6.58 -9.02
C ASP A 95 -1.13 7.94 -9.13
N ILE A 96 -0.15 8.20 -8.26
CA ILE A 96 0.60 9.47 -8.26
C ILE A 96 1.40 9.63 -9.56
N ALA A 97 2.14 8.61 -9.96
CA ALA A 97 2.98 8.69 -11.15
C ALA A 97 2.18 8.94 -12.44
N PRO A 98 1.10 8.20 -12.77
CA PRO A 98 0.29 8.51 -13.94
C PRO A 98 -0.42 9.88 -13.82
N THR A 99 -0.75 10.34 -12.60
CA THR A 99 -1.29 11.69 -12.39
C THR A 99 -0.29 12.78 -12.77
N LEU A 100 0.98 12.62 -12.38
CA LEU A 100 2.03 13.55 -12.76
C LEU A 100 2.27 13.57 -14.28
N LEU A 101 2.31 12.40 -14.91
CA LEU A 101 2.45 12.32 -16.35
C LEU A 101 1.29 13.01 -17.09
N ASP A 102 0.06 12.77 -16.65
CA ASP A 102 -1.14 13.39 -17.20
C ASP A 102 -1.13 14.92 -16.98
N PHE A 103 -0.68 15.40 -15.82
CA PHE A 103 -0.51 16.82 -15.57
C PHE A 103 0.41 17.50 -16.60
N PHE A 104 1.48 16.82 -17.01
CA PHE A 104 2.41 17.30 -18.03
C PHE A 104 1.99 16.96 -19.47
N GLY A 105 0.80 16.37 -19.67
CA GLY A 105 0.31 15.99 -20.99
C GLY A 105 1.06 14.80 -21.61
N ILE A 106 1.69 13.98 -20.78
CA ILE A 106 2.43 12.79 -21.20
C ILE A 106 1.53 11.56 -21.00
N THR A 107 1.31 10.78 -22.04
CA THR A 107 0.57 9.53 -21.93
C THR A 107 1.32 8.51 -21.08
N PRO A 108 0.73 8.01 -19.98
CA PRO A 108 1.34 6.96 -19.18
C PRO A 108 1.62 5.70 -20.01
N PRO A 109 2.77 5.03 -19.81
CA PRO A 109 3.05 3.78 -20.51
C PRO A 109 2.08 2.68 -20.08
N GLY A 110 1.72 1.79 -21.03
CA GLY A 110 0.76 0.69 -20.79
C GLY A 110 1.18 -0.33 -19.72
N THR A 111 2.44 -0.30 -19.27
CA THR A 111 2.96 -1.11 -18.14
C THR A 111 2.67 -0.48 -16.77
N MET A 112 2.14 0.74 -16.73
CA MET A 112 1.81 1.44 -15.49
C MET A 112 0.39 1.05 -15.08
N GLN A 113 0.24 0.44 -13.91
CA GLN A 113 -1.05 -0.08 -13.41
C GLN A 113 -1.89 0.98 -12.69
N GLY A 114 -1.27 2.03 -12.15
CA GLY A 114 -1.96 3.16 -11.55
C GLY A 114 -2.77 3.96 -12.57
N LYS A 115 -3.71 4.74 -12.09
CA LYS A 115 -4.60 5.60 -12.90
C LYS A 115 -4.44 7.05 -12.52
N SER A 116 -4.55 7.96 -13.49
CA SER A 116 -4.55 9.39 -13.18
C SER A 116 -5.69 9.78 -12.24
N MET A 117 -5.38 10.55 -11.21
CA MET A 117 -6.36 11.14 -10.29
C MET A 117 -6.96 12.45 -10.83
N LEU A 118 -6.52 12.97 -11.98
CA LEU A 118 -7.08 14.20 -12.52
C LEU A 118 -8.60 14.12 -12.79
N PRO A 119 -9.16 13.02 -13.31
CA PRO A 119 -10.62 12.87 -13.41
C PRO A 119 -11.34 12.94 -12.07
N VAL A 120 -10.71 12.45 -10.98
CA VAL A 120 -11.29 12.54 -9.63
C VAL A 120 -11.46 13.99 -9.22
N VAL A 121 -10.42 14.81 -9.37
CA VAL A 121 -10.44 16.22 -8.91
C VAL A 121 -11.18 17.14 -9.87
N THR A 122 -11.25 16.84 -11.17
CA THR A 122 -11.92 17.68 -12.16
C THR A 122 -13.42 17.39 -12.26
N SER A 123 -13.82 16.13 -12.36
CA SER A 123 -15.21 15.71 -12.61
C SER A 123 -15.84 14.93 -11.45
N GLY A 124 -15.06 14.46 -10.48
CA GLY A 124 -15.53 13.57 -9.40
C GLY A 124 -15.69 12.12 -9.87
N GLU A 125 -15.03 11.75 -10.95
CA GLU A 125 -15.07 10.39 -11.51
C GLU A 125 -14.36 9.40 -10.57
N LYS A 126 -14.97 8.23 -10.36
CA LYS A 126 -14.31 7.13 -9.64
C LYS A 126 -13.30 6.44 -10.55
N ILE A 127 -12.07 6.29 -10.08
CA ILE A 127 -11.01 5.56 -10.79
C ILE A 127 -10.85 4.12 -10.30
N HIS A 128 -11.24 3.83 -9.06
CA HIS A 128 -11.23 2.51 -8.47
C HIS A 128 -12.53 2.21 -7.74
N ASP A 129 -13.08 1.00 -7.93
CA ASP A 129 -14.16 0.45 -7.11
C ASP A 129 -13.61 -0.33 -5.91
N TYR A 130 -12.42 -0.90 -6.07
CA TYR A 130 -11.67 -1.65 -5.06
C TYR A 130 -10.20 -1.36 -5.21
N ILE A 131 -9.47 -1.42 -4.10
CA ILE A 131 -8.01 -1.35 -4.08
C ILE A 131 -7.41 -2.48 -3.24
N LEU A 132 -6.21 -2.94 -3.64
CA LEU A 132 -5.41 -3.92 -2.91
C LEU A 132 -4.29 -3.25 -2.16
N PHE A 133 -3.95 -3.78 -0.99
CA PHE A 133 -2.78 -3.38 -0.22
C PHE A 133 -2.30 -4.53 0.65
N GLY A 134 -1.07 -4.48 1.12
CA GLY A 134 -0.53 -5.56 1.95
C GLY A 134 0.98 -5.57 2.03
N TYR A 135 1.47 -6.57 2.76
CA TYR A 135 2.88 -6.94 2.82
C TYR A 135 3.11 -8.27 2.12
N PHE A 136 4.29 -8.43 1.54
CA PHE A 136 4.74 -9.73 1.05
C PHE A 136 4.64 -10.80 2.16
N GLY A 137 3.91 -11.86 1.87
CA GLY A 137 3.77 -13.03 2.74
C GLY A 137 2.90 -12.84 3.98
N LYS A 138 2.12 -11.77 4.05
CA LYS A 138 1.12 -11.53 5.11
C LYS A 138 -0.29 -11.48 4.53
N HIS A 139 -1.21 -10.79 5.22
CA HIS A 139 -2.54 -10.58 4.66
C HIS A 139 -2.46 -9.89 3.29
N VAL A 140 -3.25 -10.40 2.35
CA VAL A 140 -3.65 -9.65 1.17
C VAL A 140 -4.95 -8.94 1.54
N ASN A 141 -4.97 -7.63 1.43
CA ASN A 141 -6.08 -6.81 1.87
C ASN A 141 -6.77 -6.16 0.69
N ILE A 142 -8.08 -5.98 0.82
CA ILE A 142 -8.89 -5.27 -0.16
C ILE A 142 -9.90 -4.36 0.54
N THR A 143 -10.17 -3.20 -0.04
CA THR A 143 -11.26 -2.33 0.40
C THR A 143 -12.07 -1.81 -0.78
N ASP A 144 -13.37 -1.56 -0.53
CA ASP A 144 -14.28 -0.82 -1.40
C ASP A 144 -14.58 0.60 -0.86
N GLY A 145 -13.84 1.02 0.18
CA GLY A 145 -14.03 2.29 0.88
C GLY A 145 -14.99 2.21 2.08
N ARG A 146 -15.81 1.15 2.16
CA ARG A 146 -16.63 0.86 3.33
C ARG A 146 -16.16 -0.37 4.08
N TYR A 147 -15.92 -1.45 3.37
CA TYR A 147 -15.45 -2.71 3.95
C TYR A 147 -13.97 -2.87 3.72
N VAL A 148 -13.27 -3.36 4.74
CA VAL A 148 -11.89 -3.83 4.64
C VAL A 148 -11.89 -5.33 4.92
N TYR A 149 -11.38 -6.11 3.96
CA TYR A 149 -11.20 -7.55 4.12
C TYR A 149 -9.72 -7.88 4.03
N MET A 150 -9.20 -8.47 5.10
CA MET A 150 -7.81 -8.90 5.25
C MET A 150 -7.77 -10.42 5.18
N ARG A 151 -7.32 -10.97 4.05
CA ARG A 151 -7.21 -12.41 3.85
C ARG A 151 -5.84 -12.89 4.30
N SER A 152 -5.83 -13.78 5.30
CA SER A 152 -4.61 -14.37 5.84
C SER A 152 -3.96 -15.33 4.84
N GLY A 153 -2.64 -15.29 4.73
CA GLY A 153 -1.89 -16.29 3.99
C GLY A 153 -1.89 -17.65 4.67
N ARG A 154 -1.89 -18.73 3.88
CA ARG A 154 -1.88 -20.13 4.38
C ARG A 154 -0.49 -20.76 4.32
N MET A 155 0.55 -20.02 4.46
CA MET A 155 1.93 -20.38 4.11
C MET A 155 2.53 -21.62 4.76
N LYS A 156 2.05 -22.06 5.92
CA LYS A 156 2.69 -23.20 6.63
C LYS A 156 2.34 -24.58 6.07
N SER A 157 1.33 -24.69 5.22
CA SER A 157 0.81 -26.01 4.78
C SER A 157 0.73 -26.24 3.27
N GLU A 158 0.81 -25.23 2.44
CA GLU A 158 0.40 -25.34 1.02
C GLU A 158 1.48 -24.94 -0.01
N GLY A 159 2.69 -24.65 0.40
CA GLY A 159 3.78 -24.27 -0.49
C GLY A 159 4.58 -23.09 0.01
N HIS A 160 5.55 -22.68 -0.78
CA HIS A 160 6.42 -21.53 -0.47
C HIS A 160 6.04 -20.37 -1.37
N LEU A 161 6.03 -19.16 -0.80
CA LEU A 161 6.09 -17.95 -1.62
C LEU A 161 7.42 -17.89 -2.36
N ASN A 162 7.43 -17.21 -3.47
CA ASN A 162 8.63 -16.99 -4.25
C ASN A 162 8.92 -15.49 -4.36
N ASN A 163 10.20 -15.15 -4.33
CA ASN A 163 10.65 -13.84 -4.75
C ASN A 163 10.81 -13.86 -6.28
N TYR A 164 10.12 -12.96 -6.96
CA TYR A 164 10.25 -12.74 -8.40
C TYR A 164 11.11 -11.51 -8.63
N THR A 165 12.28 -11.65 -9.22
CA THR A 165 13.22 -10.54 -9.29
C THR A 165 14.06 -10.57 -10.57
N LEU A 166 14.41 -9.37 -11.05
CA LEU A 166 15.40 -9.17 -12.13
C LEU A 166 16.83 -9.07 -11.58
N LEU A 167 16.98 -8.83 -10.26
CA LEU A 167 18.26 -8.67 -9.59
C LEU A 167 18.31 -9.58 -8.37
N PRO A 168 19.46 -10.23 -8.07
CA PRO A 168 19.63 -11.08 -6.89
C PRO A 168 19.74 -10.23 -5.61
N LEU A 169 18.76 -9.38 -5.36
CA LEU A 169 18.77 -8.37 -4.33
C LEU A 169 17.43 -8.36 -3.57
N HIS A 170 17.47 -8.51 -2.25
CA HIS A 170 16.44 -8.07 -1.35
C HIS A 170 16.42 -6.54 -1.28
N MET A 171 15.56 -5.96 -0.48
CA MET A 171 15.44 -4.50 -0.39
C MET A 171 16.78 -3.81 -0.04
N PHE A 172 17.61 -4.40 0.82
CA PHE A 172 18.87 -3.82 1.32
C PHE A 172 20.07 -4.75 1.19
N GLU A 173 19.88 -6.04 0.89
CA GLU A 173 20.93 -7.05 0.90
C GLU A 173 20.84 -7.93 -0.34
N MET A 174 21.98 -8.44 -0.80
CA MET A 174 22.00 -9.42 -1.88
C MET A 174 21.46 -10.76 -1.38
N PHE A 175 20.85 -11.53 -2.28
CA PHE A 175 20.52 -12.92 -1.98
C PHE A 175 21.78 -13.68 -1.57
N SER A 176 21.67 -14.48 -0.53
CA SER A 176 22.75 -15.35 -0.08
C SER A 176 23.03 -16.44 -1.11
N LEU A 177 24.25 -16.99 -1.06
CA LEU A 177 24.58 -18.16 -1.89
C LEU A 177 23.68 -19.37 -1.60
N LYS A 178 23.14 -19.47 -0.38
CA LYS A 178 22.18 -20.52 -0.01
C LYS A 178 20.87 -20.33 -0.77
N GLU A 179 20.28 -19.15 -0.74
CA GLU A 179 19.08 -18.82 -1.49
C GLU A 179 19.24 -19.08 -2.98
N LEU A 180 20.34 -18.61 -3.57
CA LEU A 180 20.65 -18.81 -5.00
C LEU A 180 20.91 -20.27 -5.38
N LYS A 181 21.34 -21.12 -4.44
CA LYS A 181 21.52 -22.57 -4.67
C LYS A 181 20.20 -23.33 -4.55
N GLU A 182 19.34 -22.90 -3.67
CA GLU A 182 18.01 -23.48 -3.45
C GLU A 182 17.00 -22.97 -4.48
N ALA A 183 17.30 -21.84 -5.14
CA ALA A 183 16.51 -21.34 -6.25
C ALA A 183 16.38 -22.43 -7.31
N ASP A 184 15.15 -22.78 -7.63
CA ASP A 184 14.90 -23.52 -8.85
C ASP A 184 15.46 -22.64 -9.98
N ARG A 185 16.46 -23.17 -10.72
CA ARG A 185 17.18 -22.40 -11.75
C ARG A 185 16.30 -22.08 -12.96
N THR A 186 15.03 -22.32 -12.86
CA THR A 186 14.04 -21.95 -13.85
C THR A 186 13.75 -20.46 -13.73
N LEU A 187 14.03 -19.74 -14.79
CA LEU A 187 13.46 -18.42 -14.98
C LEU A 187 11.95 -18.59 -15.14
N SER A 188 11.16 -17.81 -14.43
CA SER A 188 9.74 -17.72 -14.70
C SER A 188 9.51 -16.95 -16.01
N ASP A 189 8.30 -17.08 -16.55
CA ASP A 189 7.89 -16.23 -17.67
C ASP A 189 8.02 -14.73 -17.30
N ALA A 190 8.19 -13.92 -18.33
CA ALA A 190 8.22 -12.48 -18.17
C ALA A 190 6.83 -11.95 -17.78
N PHE A 191 6.79 -10.98 -16.88
CA PHE A 191 5.59 -10.18 -16.66
C PHE A 191 5.49 -9.06 -17.72
N SER A 192 4.29 -8.52 -17.95
CA SER A 192 4.11 -7.43 -18.92
C SER A 192 5.02 -6.22 -18.64
N PHE A 193 5.19 -5.91 -17.33
CA PHE A 193 6.03 -4.79 -16.87
C PHE A 193 7.53 -5.07 -16.94
N THR A 194 7.98 -6.31 -17.12
CA THR A 194 9.40 -6.63 -17.32
C THR A 194 9.87 -6.52 -18.77
N LYS A 195 8.99 -6.09 -19.68
CA LYS A 195 9.30 -5.86 -21.12
C LYS A 195 9.89 -7.09 -21.80
N GLY A 196 9.39 -8.27 -21.48
CA GLY A 196 9.84 -9.54 -22.05
C GLY A 196 11.08 -10.14 -21.38
N ALA A 197 11.66 -9.48 -20.37
CA ALA A 197 12.75 -10.07 -19.60
C ALA A 197 12.19 -11.10 -18.61
N PRO A 198 12.64 -12.37 -18.68
CA PRO A 198 12.28 -13.38 -17.70
C PRO A 198 12.84 -13.01 -16.33
N VAL A 199 12.14 -13.40 -15.27
CA VAL A 199 12.55 -13.10 -13.90
C VAL A 199 13.05 -14.33 -13.17
N MET A 200 13.99 -14.17 -12.25
CA MET A 200 14.38 -15.24 -11.35
C MET A 200 13.23 -15.52 -10.38
N LYS A 201 12.89 -16.80 -10.23
CA LYS A 201 11.96 -17.30 -9.23
C LYS A 201 12.74 -17.97 -8.11
N ILE A 202 12.74 -17.37 -6.94
CA ILE A 202 13.55 -17.83 -5.80
C ILE A 202 12.61 -18.13 -4.63
N PRO A 203 12.54 -19.39 -4.15
CA PRO A 203 11.71 -19.74 -3.01
C PRO A 203 12.05 -18.87 -1.77
N ALA A 204 11.05 -18.27 -1.18
CA ALA A 204 11.19 -17.56 0.09
C ALA A 204 10.82 -18.53 1.21
N THR A 205 11.83 -19.08 1.89
CA THR A 205 11.66 -19.98 3.04
C THR A 205 12.16 -19.31 4.32
N PRO A 206 11.71 -19.76 5.51
CA PRO A 206 12.24 -19.24 6.78
C PRO A 206 13.77 -19.41 6.89
N GLU A 207 14.29 -20.48 6.30
CA GLU A 207 15.72 -20.81 6.35
C GLU A 207 16.54 -20.00 5.34
N SER A 208 15.98 -19.69 4.18
CA SER A 208 16.64 -18.95 3.11
C SER A 208 16.48 -17.45 3.23
N SER A 209 15.35 -17.01 3.78
CA SER A 209 14.99 -15.57 3.88
C SER A 209 14.50 -15.22 5.29
N PRO A 210 15.30 -15.44 6.35
CA PRO A 210 14.87 -15.23 7.73
C PRO A 210 14.52 -13.76 8.05
N GLN A 211 15.06 -12.80 7.29
CA GLN A 211 14.73 -11.38 7.42
C GLN A 211 13.39 -11.02 6.76
N ASN A 212 12.79 -11.93 6.04
CA ASN A 212 11.49 -11.68 5.46
C ASN A 212 10.44 -11.53 6.57
N THR A 213 9.75 -10.40 6.59
CA THR A 213 8.81 -10.05 7.67
C THR A 213 7.69 -11.07 7.85
N CYS A 214 7.34 -11.82 6.81
CA CYS A 214 6.35 -12.89 6.91
C CYS A 214 6.78 -14.07 7.79
N TYR A 215 8.09 -14.27 7.98
CA TYR A 215 8.63 -15.31 8.86
C TYR A 215 9.03 -14.79 10.23
N MET A 216 9.34 -13.51 10.34
CA MET A 216 9.68 -12.88 11.62
C MET A 216 8.45 -12.70 12.52
N TYR A 217 7.28 -12.47 11.91
CA TYR A 217 6.05 -12.12 12.61
C TYR A 217 4.88 -12.87 11.99
N ASP A 218 4.32 -13.82 12.70
CA ASP A 218 3.23 -14.70 12.23
C ASP A 218 1.83 -14.27 12.72
N ASP A 219 1.67 -13.01 13.09
CA ASP A 219 0.39 -12.48 13.60
C ASP A 219 -0.76 -12.66 12.61
N HIS A 220 -0.50 -12.60 11.29
CA HIS A 220 -1.50 -12.88 10.27
C HIS A 220 -2.10 -14.29 10.39
N LEU A 221 -1.31 -15.29 10.79
CA LEU A 221 -1.80 -16.65 11.04
C LEU A 221 -2.60 -16.75 12.35
N LYS A 222 -2.24 -15.91 13.34
CA LYS A 222 -2.93 -15.84 14.62
C LYS A 222 -4.34 -15.27 14.49
N TYR A 223 -4.49 -14.22 13.66
CA TYR A 223 -5.78 -13.55 13.49
C TYR A 223 -6.65 -14.21 12.43
N GLY A 224 -6.08 -14.94 11.48
CA GLY A 224 -6.84 -15.46 10.35
C GLY A 224 -7.39 -14.36 9.44
N ASP A 225 -8.50 -14.64 8.78
CA ASP A 225 -9.19 -13.66 7.95
C ASP A 225 -9.96 -12.67 8.82
N LEU A 226 -9.90 -11.38 8.47
CA LEU A 226 -10.57 -10.28 9.19
C LEU A 226 -11.43 -9.49 8.22
N LEU A 227 -12.65 -9.18 8.62
CA LEU A 227 -13.57 -8.30 7.89
C LEU A 227 -14.04 -7.17 8.81
N PHE A 228 -13.95 -5.93 8.35
CA PHE A 228 -14.41 -4.75 9.06
C PHE A 228 -15.40 -3.93 8.22
N ASP A 229 -16.40 -3.32 8.86
CA ASP A 229 -17.27 -2.30 8.27
C ASP A 229 -16.88 -0.94 8.84
N LEU A 230 -16.12 -0.16 8.08
CA LEU A 230 -15.61 1.16 8.51
C LEU A 230 -16.72 2.17 8.81
N GLN A 231 -17.95 1.95 8.33
CA GLN A 231 -19.07 2.82 8.64
C GLN A 231 -19.51 2.67 10.10
N THR A 232 -19.40 1.48 10.67
CA THR A 232 -19.83 1.16 12.05
C THR A 232 -18.65 1.03 12.98
N ASP A 233 -17.48 0.66 12.47
CA ASP A 233 -16.24 0.45 13.21
C ASP A 233 -15.04 1.08 12.45
N PRO A 234 -14.93 2.42 12.44
CA PRO A 234 -13.87 3.13 11.73
C PRO A 234 -12.48 2.92 12.32
N ARG A 235 -12.35 2.20 13.44
CA ARG A 235 -11.08 1.87 14.06
C ARG A 235 -10.67 0.43 13.89
N GLU A 236 -11.47 -0.36 13.19
CA GLU A 236 -11.19 -1.79 12.95
C GLU A 236 -10.93 -2.59 14.25
N GLU A 237 -11.65 -2.27 15.33
CA GLU A 237 -11.50 -2.93 16.64
C GLU A 237 -12.34 -4.21 16.75
N ASN A 238 -13.41 -4.34 15.94
CA ASN A 238 -14.41 -5.39 16.06
C ASN A 238 -14.67 -6.06 14.71
N PRO A 239 -13.89 -7.10 14.35
CA PRO A 239 -14.12 -7.81 13.10
C PRO A 239 -15.51 -8.46 13.08
N ILE A 240 -16.16 -8.40 11.92
CA ILE A 240 -17.50 -8.96 11.69
C ILE A 240 -17.41 -10.25 10.86
N GLN A 241 -18.50 -11.00 10.82
CA GLN A 241 -18.70 -12.13 9.91
C GLN A 241 -19.90 -11.85 9.01
N ASP A 242 -19.64 -11.68 7.72
CA ASP A 242 -20.66 -11.52 6.68
C ASP A 242 -20.22 -12.29 5.43
N PRO A 243 -20.68 -13.54 5.27
CA PRO A 243 -20.28 -14.39 4.14
C PRO A 243 -20.59 -13.82 2.76
N ALA A 244 -21.60 -12.97 2.65
CA ALA A 244 -21.96 -12.34 1.38
C ALA A 244 -20.95 -11.23 1.03
N VAL A 245 -20.57 -10.40 2.00
CA VAL A 245 -19.52 -9.39 1.83
C VAL A 245 -18.18 -10.07 1.58
N GLU A 246 -17.80 -11.07 2.38
CA GLU A 246 -16.55 -11.80 2.20
C GLU A 246 -16.42 -12.39 0.79
N SER A 247 -17.48 -13.08 0.30
CA SER A 247 -17.48 -13.65 -1.06
C SER A 247 -17.25 -12.57 -2.12
N ARG A 248 -17.94 -11.43 -2.00
CA ARG A 248 -17.80 -10.30 -2.92
C ARG A 248 -16.37 -9.71 -2.90
N MET A 249 -15.79 -9.57 -1.70
CA MET A 249 -14.43 -9.05 -1.54
C MET A 249 -13.38 -10.02 -2.11
N VAL A 250 -13.55 -11.32 -1.88
CA VAL A 250 -12.66 -12.36 -2.44
C VAL A 250 -12.74 -12.39 -3.98
N GLU A 251 -13.94 -12.29 -4.56
CA GLU A 251 -14.09 -12.22 -6.02
C GLU A 251 -13.40 -10.98 -6.60
N ALA A 252 -13.56 -9.82 -5.95
CA ALA A 252 -12.91 -8.59 -6.37
C ALA A 252 -11.37 -8.68 -6.22
N MET A 253 -10.89 -9.24 -5.11
CA MET A 253 -9.48 -9.51 -4.85
C MET A 253 -8.87 -10.40 -5.94
N SER A 254 -9.51 -11.52 -6.24
CA SER A 254 -9.06 -12.45 -7.29
C SER A 254 -8.96 -11.77 -8.66
N ARG A 255 -9.96 -10.96 -9.03
CA ARG A 255 -9.91 -10.21 -10.30
C ARG A 255 -8.76 -9.21 -10.34
N LEU A 256 -8.51 -8.48 -9.24
CA LEU A 256 -7.42 -7.50 -9.17
C LEU A 256 -6.05 -8.17 -9.19
N LEU A 257 -5.86 -9.24 -8.43
CA LEU A 257 -4.62 -10.04 -8.45
C LEU A 257 -4.33 -10.57 -9.86
N HIS A 258 -5.34 -11.14 -10.51
CA HIS A 258 -5.19 -11.64 -11.88
C HIS A 258 -4.84 -10.53 -12.87
N SER A 259 -5.52 -9.38 -12.80
CA SER A 259 -5.24 -8.22 -13.68
C SER A 259 -3.88 -7.58 -13.42
N SER A 260 -3.32 -7.75 -12.23
CA SER A 260 -1.98 -7.29 -11.84
C SER A 260 -0.88 -8.31 -12.14
N GLU A 261 -1.21 -9.42 -12.80
CA GLU A 261 -0.27 -10.52 -13.08
C GLU A 261 0.37 -11.08 -11.79
N ALA A 262 -0.41 -11.12 -10.70
CA ALA A 262 0.07 -11.72 -9.46
C ALA A 262 0.42 -13.21 -9.71
N PRO A 263 1.50 -13.70 -9.07
CA PRO A 263 1.88 -15.10 -9.20
C PRO A 263 0.75 -16.05 -8.75
N PRO A 264 0.63 -17.23 -9.38
CA PRO A 264 -0.49 -18.14 -9.16
C PRO A 264 -0.56 -18.74 -7.74
N GLU A 265 0.50 -18.64 -6.96
CA GLU A 265 0.53 -19.03 -5.56
C GLU A 265 -0.14 -18.01 -4.60
N LEU A 266 -0.52 -16.83 -5.07
CA LEU A 266 -1.30 -15.82 -4.35
C LEU A 266 -2.78 -15.98 -4.63
#